data_ccdd45081bfefd324c60481cd6cbfffa
#
_entry.id   ccdd45081bfefd324c60481cd6cbfffa
#
_cell.length_a   1.000
_cell.length_b   1.000
_cell.length_c   1.000
_cell.angle_alpha   90.00
_cell.angle_beta   90.00
_cell.angle_gamma   90.00
#
_symmetry.space_group_name_H-M   'P 1'
#
loop_
_entity.id
_entity.type
_entity.pdbx_description
1 polymer ?
#
loop_
_entity_poly.entity_id
_entity_poly.type
_entity_poly.pdbx_seq_one_letter_code
_entity_poly.pdbx_strand_id
1 'polypeptide(L)'
;HYLHRRQRQMCIRDRISPFRSTAFQPGSDDFITVDSEDLKGKWNVFFFYPADFTYVCPTELEDLADNYNDFQKMGVDIYGISTDSHFCHKAWYDSSEAIGKIQYPLISDNTFSISRSFEVLREEEGRAERGTFVIDPDAVIKVMEITCEGVGRDAEALLQKVKAAQYVRDNPDEVCPAKWKEGEATLAPSLDLVGKI
;
A
#
# COMPACT_ATOMS: atom_id res chain seq x y z
N HIS A 1 2.85 13.07 -36.98
CA HIS A 1 2.59 13.82 -35.75
C HIS A 1 2.12 12.84 -34.68
N TYR A 2 3.04 12.20 -33.95
CA TYR A 2 2.75 11.51 -32.72
C TYR A 2 2.65 12.59 -31.63
N LEU A 3 1.42 12.96 -31.27
CA LEU A 3 1.15 13.66 -30.03
C LEU A 3 1.49 12.69 -28.90
N HIS A 4 2.63 12.91 -28.24
CA HIS A 4 2.89 12.34 -26.92
C HIS A 4 1.75 12.80 -26.02
N ARG A 5 0.76 11.93 -25.75
CA ARG A 5 -0.03 12.06 -24.54
C ARG A 5 1.00 12.03 -23.40
N ARG A 6 1.25 13.18 -22.78
CA ARG A 6 1.90 13.19 -21.46
C ARG A 6 1.05 12.27 -20.61
N GLN A 7 1.57 11.08 -20.25
CA GLN A 7 0.97 10.27 -19.24
C GLN A 7 0.85 11.18 -18.01
N ARG A 8 -0.37 11.35 -17.53
CA ARG A 8 -0.61 12.12 -16.30
C ARG A 8 0.04 11.33 -15.20
N GLN A 9 0.99 11.93 -14.50
CA GLN A 9 1.68 11.33 -13.38
C GLN A 9 0.66 10.96 -12.30
N MET A 10 0.80 9.77 -11.69
CA MET A 10 -0.06 9.33 -10.60
C MET A 10 0.13 10.25 -9.39
N CYS A 11 -0.95 10.71 -8.83
CA CYS A 11 -0.95 11.70 -7.75
C CYS A 11 -1.89 11.31 -6.61
N ILE A 12 -1.68 11.94 -5.46
CA ILE A 12 -2.66 11.95 -4.37
C ILE A 12 -4.00 12.45 -4.92
N ARG A 13 -5.11 11.79 -4.55
CA ARG A 13 -6.48 11.96 -5.02
C ARG A 13 -6.79 11.36 -6.39
N ASP A 14 -5.84 10.69 -7.04
CA ASP A 14 -6.17 9.90 -8.22
C ASP A 14 -6.85 8.59 -7.82
N ARG A 15 -7.72 8.09 -8.69
CA ARG A 15 -8.27 6.74 -8.56
C ARG A 15 -7.26 5.75 -9.12
N ILE A 16 -7.17 4.59 -8.46
CA ILE A 16 -6.34 3.50 -8.97
C ILE A 16 -6.87 3.02 -10.33
N SER A 17 -5.96 2.64 -11.20
CA SER A 17 -6.31 2.03 -12.48
C SER A 17 -6.88 0.62 -12.27
N PRO A 18 -7.86 0.18 -13.08
CA PRO A 18 -8.35 -1.19 -13.02
C PRO A 18 -7.23 -2.20 -13.29
N PHE A 19 -7.19 -3.26 -12.48
CA PHE A 19 -6.30 -4.40 -12.68
C PHE A 19 -6.97 -5.70 -12.21
N ARG A 20 -6.44 -6.80 -12.70
CA ARG A 20 -6.76 -8.14 -12.22
C ARG A 20 -5.49 -8.98 -12.24
N SER A 21 -5.15 -9.61 -11.13
CA SER A 21 -3.93 -10.42 -11.02
C SER A 21 -4.09 -11.61 -10.08
N THR A 22 -3.24 -12.61 -10.30
CA THR A 22 -3.14 -13.77 -9.40
C THR A 22 -2.32 -13.41 -8.17
N ALA A 23 -2.73 -13.91 -7.01
CA ALA A 23 -2.02 -13.72 -5.76
C ALA A 23 -1.86 -15.03 -4.99
N PHE A 24 -0.80 -15.14 -4.22
CA PHE A 24 -0.66 -16.13 -3.18
C PHE A 24 -1.36 -15.61 -1.92
N GLN A 25 -2.27 -16.41 -1.36
CA GLN A 25 -2.94 -16.11 -0.09
C GLN A 25 -2.55 -17.16 0.94
N PRO A 26 -1.87 -16.79 2.04
CA PRO A 26 -1.61 -17.71 3.14
C PRO A 26 -2.89 -18.38 3.66
N GLY A 27 -2.83 -19.70 3.88
CA GLY A 27 -3.97 -20.47 4.37
C GLY A 27 -5.04 -20.84 3.33
N SER A 28 -4.87 -20.43 2.07
CA SER A 28 -5.73 -20.88 0.96
C SER A 28 -5.15 -22.15 0.33
N ASP A 29 -6.03 -23.07 -0.09
CA ASP A 29 -5.63 -24.29 -0.81
C ASP A 29 -5.20 -23.99 -2.27
N ASP A 30 -5.70 -22.88 -2.85
CA ASP A 30 -5.44 -22.44 -4.21
C ASP A 30 -4.94 -20.98 -4.26
N PHE A 31 -4.32 -20.61 -5.38
CA PHE A 31 -4.07 -19.20 -5.68
C PHE A 31 -5.36 -18.45 -5.90
N ILE A 32 -5.42 -17.23 -5.39
CA ILE A 32 -6.60 -16.37 -5.54
C ILE A 32 -6.41 -15.37 -6.70
N THR A 33 -7.51 -14.82 -7.16
CA THR A 33 -7.51 -13.65 -8.04
C THR A 33 -7.86 -12.42 -7.21
N VAL A 34 -7.08 -11.35 -7.34
CA VAL A 34 -7.39 -10.03 -6.80
C VAL A 34 -7.81 -9.14 -7.96
N ASP A 35 -9.02 -8.60 -7.89
CA ASP A 35 -9.57 -7.65 -8.85
C ASP A 35 -9.74 -6.29 -8.17
N SER A 36 -9.36 -5.22 -8.86
CA SER A 36 -9.49 -3.85 -8.32
C SER A 36 -10.92 -3.45 -8.00
N GLU A 37 -11.93 -4.08 -8.62
CA GLU A 37 -13.34 -3.84 -8.29
C GLU A 37 -13.71 -4.37 -6.90
N ASP A 38 -13.09 -5.48 -6.46
CA ASP A 38 -13.35 -6.10 -5.15
C ASP A 38 -12.77 -5.28 -3.97
N LEU A 39 -11.90 -4.31 -4.28
CA LEU A 39 -11.27 -3.43 -3.29
C LEU A 39 -12.16 -2.26 -2.89
N LYS A 40 -13.20 -1.95 -3.67
CA LYS A 40 -14.12 -0.85 -3.41
C LYS A 40 -14.94 -1.11 -2.14
N GLY A 41 -15.25 -0.04 -1.43
CA GLY A 41 -15.98 -0.12 -0.16
C GLY A 41 -15.12 -0.43 1.05
N LYS A 42 -13.81 -0.64 0.87
CA LYS A 42 -12.84 -0.95 1.91
C LYS A 42 -11.62 -0.03 1.84
N TRP A 43 -10.97 0.14 2.98
CA TRP A 43 -9.63 0.71 3.01
C TRP A 43 -8.61 -0.34 2.62
N ASN A 44 -7.64 0.04 1.79
CA ASN A 44 -6.62 -0.87 1.29
C ASN A 44 -5.23 -0.25 1.43
N VAL A 45 -4.25 -1.07 1.77
CA VAL A 45 -2.83 -0.73 1.71
C VAL A 45 -2.17 -1.57 0.63
N PHE A 46 -1.60 -0.92 -0.37
CA PHE A 46 -0.73 -1.54 -1.36
C PHE A 46 0.71 -1.29 -0.97
N PHE A 47 1.42 -2.39 -0.77
CA PHE A 47 2.79 -2.38 -0.29
C PHE A 47 3.70 -3.04 -1.34
N PHE A 48 4.21 -2.20 -2.26
CA PHE A 48 5.15 -2.65 -3.29
C PHE A 48 6.52 -2.89 -2.69
N TYR A 49 7.20 -3.95 -3.12
CA TYR A 49 8.57 -4.26 -2.74
C TYR A 49 9.35 -4.82 -3.93
N PRO A 50 10.69 -4.67 -3.95
CA PRO A 50 11.51 -5.01 -5.12
C PRO A 50 11.46 -6.46 -5.56
N ALA A 51 11.68 -7.43 -4.66
CA ALA A 51 11.71 -8.84 -5.02
C ALA A 51 11.65 -9.77 -3.80
N ASP A 52 11.17 -11.00 -4.03
CA ASP A 52 11.27 -12.11 -3.11
C ASP A 52 12.73 -12.52 -2.88
N PHE A 53 13.00 -13.25 -1.80
CA PHE A 53 14.33 -13.80 -1.46
C PHE A 53 15.45 -12.75 -1.38
N THR A 54 15.14 -11.53 -0.92
CA THR A 54 16.10 -10.43 -0.74
C THR A 54 16.36 -10.15 0.74
N TYR A 55 16.90 -8.96 1.06
CA TYR A 55 17.42 -8.66 2.41
C TYR A 55 16.51 -7.75 3.24
N VAL A 56 16.07 -6.61 2.69
CA VAL A 56 15.21 -5.64 3.37
C VAL A 56 13.74 -6.03 3.27
N CYS A 57 13.31 -6.57 2.12
CA CYS A 57 11.92 -6.93 1.88
C CYS A 57 11.31 -7.85 2.94
N PRO A 58 11.98 -8.93 3.39
CA PRO A 58 11.41 -9.78 4.43
C PRO A 58 11.22 -9.06 5.75
N THR A 59 12.10 -8.11 6.12
CA THR A 59 11.96 -7.35 7.36
C THR A 59 10.74 -6.42 7.35
N GLU A 60 10.45 -5.81 6.20
CA GLU A 60 9.28 -4.94 6.03
C GLU A 60 7.97 -5.74 6.05
N LEU A 61 7.94 -6.88 5.36
CA LEU A 61 6.74 -7.74 5.31
C LEU A 61 6.46 -8.39 6.66
N GLU A 62 7.50 -8.75 7.42
CA GLU A 62 7.39 -9.25 8.79
C GLU A 62 6.84 -8.16 9.72
N ASP A 63 7.35 -6.92 9.66
CA ASP A 63 6.87 -5.79 10.45
C ASP A 63 5.38 -5.49 10.17
N LEU A 64 4.97 -5.55 8.90
CA LEU A 64 3.55 -5.48 8.53
C LEU A 64 2.73 -6.65 9.09
N ALA A 65 3.28 -7.86 9.11
CA ALA A 65 2.61 -9.03 9.66
C ALA A 65 2.43 -8.92 11.19
N ASP A 66 3.44 -8.41 11.89
CA ASP A 66 3.37 -8.18 13.34
C ASP A 66 2.30 -7.14 13.70
N ASN A 67 2.04 -6.17 12.83
CA ASN A 67 1.01 -5.13 12.99
C ASN A 67 -0.33 -5.46 12.29
N TYR A 68 -0.44 -6.63 11.62
CA TYR A 68 -1.60 -6.97 10.78
C TYR A 68 -2.93 -6.90 11.49
N ASN A 69 -3.00 -7.40 12.72
CA ASN A 69 -4.23 -7.39 13.50
C ASN A 69 -4.76 -5.98 13.78
N ASP A 70 -3.88 -4.99 13.90
CA ASP A 70 -4.30 -3.61 14.15
C ASP A 70 -4.85 -2.97 12.88
N PHE A 71 -4.30 -3.27 11.71
CA PHE A 71 -4.91 -2.91 10.42
C PHE A 71 -6.28 -3.56 10.25
N GLN A 72 -6.44 -4.84 10.57
CA GLN A 72 -7.71 -5.55 10.45
C GLN A 72 -8.80 -4.98 11.38
N LYS A 73 -8.46 -4.60 12.62
CA LYS A 73 -9.40 -3.91 13.54
C LYS A 73 -9.93 -2.59 12.98
N MET A 74 -9.14 -1.95 12.12
CA MET A 74 -9.51 -0.71 11.44
C MET A 74 -10.25 -0.93 10.11
N GLY A 75 -10.50 -2.19 9.73
CA GLY A 75 -11.14 -2.53 8.45
C GLY A 75 -10.25 -2.24 7.23
N VAL A 76 -8.94 -2.43 7.37
CA VAL A 76 -7.95 -2.16 6.32
C VAL A 76 -7.39 -3.49 5.81
N ASP A 77 -7.55 -3.74 4.52
CA ASP A 77 -6.94 -4.88 3.84
C ASP A 77 -5.52 -4.49 3.36
N ILE A 78 -4.56 -5.42 3.50
CA ILE A 78 -3.18 -5.25 3.06
C ILE A 78 -2.88 -6.17 1.89
N TYR A 79 -2.12 -5.69 0.92
CA TYR A 79 -1.64 -6.44 -0.24
C TYR A 79 -0.14 -6.15 -0.42
N GLY A 80 0.70 -7.18 -0.29
CA GLY A 80 2.08 -7.12 -0.75
C GLY A 80 2.11 -7.29 -2.27
N ILE A 81 2.94 -6.54 -2.96
CA ILE A 81 2.99 -6.56 -4.44
C ILE A 81 4.44 -6.56 -4.88
N SER A 82 4.85 -7.55 -5.67
CA SER A 82 6.11 -7.53 -6.40
C SER A 82 5.93 -8.04 -7.82
N THR A 83 6.96 -7.93 -8.61
CA THR A 83 6.97 -8.44 -9.99
C THR A 83 7.28 -9.93 -10.08
N ASP A 84 7.49 -10.61 -8.95
CA ASP A 84 7.66 -12.04 -8.87
C ASP A 84 6.36 -12.81 -9.17
N SER A 85 6.48 -14.08 -9.51
CA SER A 85 5.32 -14.93 -9.74
C SER A 85 4.68 -15.40 -8.43
N HIS A 86 3.39 -15.69 -8.46
CA HIS A 86 2.68 -16.27 -7.31
C HIS A 86 3.29 -17.60 -6.83
N PHE A 87 3.97 -18.36 -7.72
CA PHE A 87 4.74 -19.53 -7.33
C PHE A 87 5.98 -19.17 -6.52
N CYS A 88 6.65 -18.06 -6.86
CA CYS A 88 7.78 -17.56 -6.09
C CYS A 88 7.34 -17.12 -4.70
N HIS A 89 6.26 -16.35 -4.59
CA HIS A 89 5.66 -15.96 -3.31
C HIS A 89 5.35 -17.16 -2.41
N LYS A 90 4.73 -18.20 -2.98
CA LYS A 90 4.43 -19.44 -2.25
C LYS A 90 5.70 -20.13 -1.76
N ALA A 91 6.70 -20.27 -2.63
CA ALA A 91 7.96 -20.91 -2.27
C ALA A 91 8.71 -20.11 -1.19
N TRP A 92 8.67 -18.79 -1.25
CA TRP A 92 9.29 -17.93 -0.26
C TRP A 92 8.57 -18.02 1.09
N TYR A 93 7.24 -18.02 1.07
CA TYR A 93 6.42 -18.23 2.29
C TYR A 93 6.77 -19.55 2.98
N ASP A 94 6.88 -20.63 2.23
CA ASP A 94 7.17 -21.96 2.77
C ASP A 94 8.59 -22.13 3.33
N SER A 95 9.54 -21.32 2.85
CA SER A 95 10.96 -21.46 3.16
C SER A 95 11.53 -20.41 4.12
N SER A 96 10.80 -19.32 4.36
CA SER A 96 11.25 -18.21 5.20
C SER A 96 10.44 -18.11 6.48
N GLU A 97 11.11 -18.12 7.64
CA GLU A 97 10.45 -17.93 8.94
C GLU A 97 9.75 -16.57 9.04
N ALA A 98 10.39 -15.50 8.58
CA ALA A 98 9.82 -14.16 8.58
C ALA A 98 8.57 -14.07 7.70
N ILE A 99 8.67 -14.56 6.44
CA ILE A 99 7.55 -14.51 5.49
C ILE A 99 6.44 -15.49 5.87
N GLY A 100 6.75 -16.60 6.52
CA GLY A 100 5.75 -17.54 7.05
C GLY A 100 4.81 -16.94 8.09
N LYS A 101 5.08 -15.74 8.61
CA LYS A 101 4.21 -15.01 9.54
C LYS A 101 3.12 -14.20 8.83
N ILE A 102 3.25 -13.89 7.54
CA ILE A 102 2.30 -13.03 6.83
C ILE A 102 0.93 -13.69 6.76
N GLN A 103 -0.13 -12.87 6.82
CA GLN A 103 -1.53 -13.31 6.77
C GLN A 103 -2.30 -12.66 5.61
N TYR A 104 -1.67 -11.72 4.91
CA TYR A 104 -2.22 -10.98 3.78
C TYR A 104 -1.73 -11.52 2.44
N PRO A 105 -2.48 -11.28 1.35
CA PRO A 105 -2.10 -11.77 0.03
C PRO A 105 -0.84 -11.10 -0.52
N LEU A 106 -0.05 -11.87 -1.29
CA LEU A 106 1.02 -11.38 -2.15
C LEU A 106 0.58 -11.44 -3.61
N ILE A 107 0.38 -10.27 -4.21
CA ILE A 107 -0.04 -10.11 -5.61
C ILE A 107 1.17 -10.27 -6.52
N SER A 108 1.04 -11.11 -7.54
CA SER A 108 2.04 -11.27 -8.60
C SER A 108 1.81 -10.27 -9.72
N ASP A 109 2.67 -9.26 -9.84
CA ASP A 109 2.66 -8.31 -10.95
C ASP A 109 3.69 -8.67 -12.02
N ASN A 110 3.72 -9.93 -12.45
CA ASN A 110 4.67 -10.45 -13.44
C ASN A 110 4.50 -9.85 -14.85
N THR A 111 3.44 -9.09 -15.10
CA THR A 111 3.24 -8.30 -16.33
C THR A 111 3.69 -6.85 -16.17
N PHE A 112 4.12 -6.44 -14.98
CA PHE A 112 4.53 -5.08 -14.63
C PHE A 112 3.42 -4.02 -14.74
N SER A 113 2.19 -4.45 -14.98
CA SER A 113 1.08 -3.53 -15.26
C SER A 113 0.65 -2.74 -14.04
N ILE A 114 0.65 -3.38 -12.86
CA ILE A 114 0.27 -2.73 -11.60
C ILE A 114 1.38 -1.76 -11.19
N SER A 115 2.63 -2.22 -11.09
CA SER A 115 3.77 -1.38 -10.72
C SER A 115 3.96 -0.19 -11.66
N ARG A 116 3.72 -0.40 -12.96
CA ARG A 116 3.75 0.69 -13.96
C ARG A 116 2.62 1.69 -13.73
N SER A 117 1.40 1.23 -13.44
CA SER A 117 0.27 2.11 -13.21
C SER A 117 0.41 2.95 -11.94
N PHE A 118 1.12 2.45 -10.94
CA PHE A 118 1.47 3.17 -9.70
C PHE A 118 2.80 3.95 -9.80
N GLU A 119 3.45 3.92 -10.97
CA GLU A 119 4.72 4.62 -11.25
C GLU A 119 5.87 4.25 -10.30
N VAL A 120 5.85 3.01 -9.84
CA VAL A 120 6.91 2.45 -8.97
C VAL A 120 7.78 1.42 -9.71
N LEU A 121 7.53 1.16 -11.00
CA LEU A 121 8.32 0.22 -11.77
C LEU A 121 9.67 0.83 -12.19
N ARG A 122 10.76 0.16 -11.86
CA ARG A 122 12.09 0.39 -12.45
C ARG A 122 12.18 -0.43 -13.73
N GLU A 123 11.88 0.21 -14.86
CA GLU A 123 11.73 -0.48 -16.16
C GLU A 123 12.99 -1.28 -16.55
N GLU A 124 14.19 -0.75 -16.28
CA GLU A 124 15.45 -1.40 -16.65
C GLU A 124 15.74 -2.66 -15.82
N GLU A 125 15.18 -2.75 -14.62
CA GLU A 125 15.41 -3.86 -13.70
C GLU A 125 14.22 -4.82 -13.62
N GLY A 126 13.05 -4.41 -14.08
CA GLY A 126 11.80 -5.16 -13.99
C GLY A 126 11.36 -5.39 -12.54
N ARG A 127 11.70 -4.47 -11.62
CA ARG A 127 11.35 -4.54 -10.20
C ARG A 127 10.65 -3.27 -9.73
N ALA A 128 9.81 -3.39 -8.72
CA ALA A 128 9.17 -2.24 -8.12
C ALA A 128 10.11 -1.51 -7.14
N GLU A 129 9.93 -0.20 -6.98
CA GLU A 129 10.41 0.54 -5.82
C GLU A 129 9.64 0.13 -4.56
N ARG A 130 10.13 0.55 -3.39
CA ARG A 130 9.40 0.42 -2.12
C ARG A 130 8.31 1.48 -2.06
N GLY A 131 7.18 1.20 -2.68
CA GLY A 131 6.03 2.08 -2.70
C GLY A 131 4.95 1.63 -1.73
N THR A 132 4.41 2.54 -0.92
CA THR A 132 3.25 2.32 -0.07
C THR A 132 2.14 3.26 -0.48
N PHE A 133 0.94 2.72 -0.68
CA PHE A 133 -0.25 3.50 -1.06
C PHE A 133 -1.40 3.13 -0.14
N VAL A 134 -1.99 4.13 0.52
CA VAL A 134 -3.23 3.99 1.26
C VAL A 134 -4.38 4.44 0.37
N ILE A 135 -5.32 3.54 0.13
CA ILE A 135 -6.42 3.68 -0.82
C ILE A 135 -7.73 3.64 -0.03
N ASP A 136 -8.57 4.65 -0.23
CA ASP A 136 -9.85 4.74 0.45
C ASP A 136 -10.94 3.86 -0.20
N PRO A 137 -12.14 3.74 0.43
CA PRO A 137 -13.25 2.96 -0.11
C PRO A 137 -13.78 3.40 -1.50
N ASP A 138 -13.45 4.62 -1.94
CA ASP A 138 -13.76 5.11 -3.28
C ASP A 138 -12.68 4.79 -4.31
N ALA A 139 -11.71 3.94 -3.94
CA ALA A 139 -10.53 3.60 -4.73
C ALA A 139 -9.62 4.82 -5.03
N VAL A 140 -9.56 5.79 -4.12
CA VAL A 140 -8.78 7.02 -4.23
C VAL A 140 -7.55 6.95 -3.32
N ILE A 141 -6.38 7.30 -3.85
CA ILE A 141 -5.11 7.35 -3.11
C ILE A 141 -5.13 8.50 -2.10
N LYS A 142 -4.95 8.22 -0.83
CA LYS A 142 -4.90 9.18 0.28
C LYS A 142 -3.51 9.42 0.85
N VAL A 143 -2.67 8.40 0.83
CA VAL A 143 -1.27 8.48 1.25
C VAL A 143 -0.41 7.78 0.22
N MET A 144 0.74 8.34 -0.07
CA MET A 144 1.76 7.76 -0.92
C MET A 144 3.12 7.99 -0.28
N GLU A 145 3.92 6.93 -0.19
CA GLU A 145 5.30 6.98 0.28
C GLU A 145 6.16 6.10 -0.61
N ILE A 146 7.25 6.63 -1.13
CA ILE A 146 8.20 5.88 -1.93
C ILE A 146 9.58 6.08 -1.33
N THR A 147 10.26 4.97 -1.01
CA THR A 147 11.64 4.99 -0.49
C THR A 147 12.56 4.23 -1.44
N CYS A 148 13.84 4.62 -1.45
CA CYS A 148 14.84 3.91 -2.24
C CYS A 148 15.11 2.51 -1.67
N GLU A 149 15.70 1.64 -2.48
CA GLU A 149 15.85 0.20 -2.22
C GLU A 149 16.50 -0.14 -0.87
N GLY A 150 17.44 0.69 -0.40
CA GLY A 150 18.18 0.47 0.85
C GLY A 150 17.47 0.97 2.12
N VAL A 151 16.29 1.59 2.01
CA VAL A 151 15.58 2.21 3.14
C VAL A 151 14.27 1.48 3.40
N GLY A 152 14.25 0.66 4.46
CA GLY A 152 13.04 -0.03 4.92
C GLY A 152 12.01 0.94 5.50
N ARG A 153 10.73 0.56 5.39
CA ARG A 153 9.58 1.31 5.88
C ARG A 153 9.15 0.79 7.26
N ASP A 154 8.32 1.54 7.94
CA ASP A 154 7.85 1.33 9.31
C ASP A 154 6.33 1.12 9.31
N ALA A 155 5.87 -0.05 9.74
CA ALA A 155 4.45 -0.40 9.76
C ALA A 155 3.66 0.39 10.81
N GLU A 156 4.27 0.75 11.95
CA GLU A 156 3.61 1.58 12.96
C GLU A 156 3.39 3.00 12.45
N ALA A 157 4.38 3.58 11.75
CA ALA A 157 4.24 4.88 11.12
C ALA A 157 3.16 4.86 10.02
N LEU A 158 3.07 3.78 9.25
CA LEU A 158 2.00 3.58 8.26
C LEU A 158 0.63 3.50 8.95
N LEU A 159 0.51 2.75 10.03
CA LEU A 159 -0.73 2.61 10.80
C LEU A 159 -1.25 3.98 11.26
N GLN A 160 -0.37 4.87 11.75
CA GLN A 160 -0.75 6.22 12.15
C GLN A 160 -1.23 7.07 10.97
N LYS A 161 -0.60 6.94 9.79
CA LYS A 161 -1.05 7.62 8.57
C LYS A 161 -2.43 7.14 8.11
N VAL A 162 -2.70 5.84 8.23
CA VAL A 162 -4.02 5.26 7.91
C VAL A 162 -5.08 5.79 8.87
N LYS A 163 -4.82 5.80 10.18
CA LYS A 163 -5.73 6.37 11.18
C LYS A 163 -6.08 7.82 10.88
N ALA A 164 -5.09 8.64 10.58
CA ALA A 164 -5.32 10.03 10.21
C ALA A 164 -6.14 10.17 8.91
N ALA A 165 -5.89 9.33 7.91
CA ALA A 165 -6.64 9.34 6.66
C ALA A 165 -8.11 8.94 6.85
N GLN A 166 -8.38 7.94 7.70
CA GLN A 166 -9.73 7.52 8.07
C GLN A 166 -10.45 8.63 8.84
N TYR A 167 -9.80 9.21 9.85
CA TYR A 167 -10.37 10.29 10.64
C TYR A 167 -10.82 11.48 9.79
N VAL A 168 -9.94 11.96 8.89
CA VAL A 168 -10.26 13.11 8.01
C VAL A 168 -11.37 12.77 7.01
N ARG A 169 -11.52 11.50 6.61
CA ARG A 169 -12.65 11.08 5.77
C ARG A 169 -13.97 11.15 6.51
N ASP A 170 -13.98 10.74 7.77
CA ASP A 170 -15.17 10.69 8.62
C ASP A 170 -15.53 12.08 9.19
N ASN A 171 -14.53 12.97 9.28
CA ASN A 171 -14.65 14.33 9.79
C ASN A 171 -14.15 15.37 8.76
N PRO A 172 -14.92 15.63 7.68
CA PRO A 172 -14.45 16.42 6.55
C PRO A 172 -14.15 17.90 6.88
N ASP A 173 -14.69 18.41 7.99
CA ASP A 173 -14.47 19.78 8.47
C ASP A 173 -13.27 19.91 9.42
N GLU A 174 -12.55 18.81 9.67
CA GLU A 174 -11.40 18.77 10.56
C GLU A 174 -10.13 18.29 9.83
N VAL A 175 -8.99 18.68 10.36
CA VAL A 175 -7.68 18.22 9.87
C VAL A 175 -6.81 17.74 11.02
N CYS A 176 -6.03 16.69 10.76
CA CYS A 176 -5.04 16.16 11.69
C CYS A 176 -3.74 16.98 11.60
N PRO A 177 -3.28 17.62 12.68
CA PRO A 177 -2.00 18.33 12.67
C PRO A 177 -0.81 17.35 12.59
N ALA A 178 0.40 17.89 12.43
CA ALA A 178 1.61 17.09 12.44
C ALA A 178 1.73 16.26 13.73
N LYS A 179 2.14 14.97 13.58
CA LYS A 179 2.28 14.00 14.68
C LYS A 179 0.98 13.64 15.40
N TRP A 180 -0.18 14.00 14.86
CA TRP A 180 -1.46 13.65 15.45
C TRP A 180 -1.58 12.14 15.71
N LYS A 181 -2.14 11.81 16.84
CA LYS A 181 -2.52 10.44 17.22
C LYS A 181 -4.01 10.38 17.54
N GLU A 182 -4.58 9.20 17.37
CA GLU A 182 -5.99 8.95 17.70
C GLU A 182 -6.32 9.38 19.14
N GLY A 183 -7.36 10.18 19.29
CA GLY A 183 -7.77 10.78 20.56
C GLY A 183 -7.13 12.13 20.89
N GLU A 184 -6.17 12.60 20.09
CA GLU A 184 -5.62 13.95 20.25
C GLU A 184 -6.48 15.01 19.54
N ALA A 185 -6.25 16.28 19.89
CA ALA A 185 -6.99 17.40 19.32
C ALA A 185 -6.72 17.57 17.83
N THR A 186 -7.76 17.86 17.08
CA THR A 186 -7.75 18.23 15.66
C THR A 186 -7.92 19.74 15.49
N LEU A 187 -7.81 20.21 14.26
CA LEU A 187 -8.01 21.61 13.92
C LEU A 187 -9.21 21.74 12.98
N ALA A 188 -10.13 22.66 13.28
CA ALA A 188 -11.17 23.09 12.36
C ALA A 188 -10.64 24.29 11.53
N PRO A 189 -10.33 24.11 10.24
CA PRO A 189 -9.77 25.18 9.41
C PRO A 189 -10.67 26.41 9.37
N SER A 190 -10.12 27.56 9.77
CA SER A 190 -10.81 28.85 9.71
C SER A 190 -9.83 29.98 9.45
N LEU A 191 -10.35 31.13 8.97
CA LEU A 191 -9.52 32.31 8.78
C LEU A 191 -8.92 32.83 10.10
N ASP A 192 -9.60 32.55 11.23
CA ASP A 192 -9.16 32.96 12.56
C ASP A 192 -7.91 32.22 13.04
N LEU A 193 -7.62 31.05 12.47
CA LEU A 193 -6.41 30.27 12.79
C LEU A 193 -5.17 30.70 12.00
N VAL A 194 -5.36 31.47 10.90
CA VAL A 194 -4.26 31.88 10.04
C VAL A 194 -3.29 32.77 10.81
N GLY A 195 -2.04 32.34 10.92
CA GLY A 195 -0.97 33.04 11.67
C GLY A 195 -1.05 32.91 13.19
N LYS A 196 -1.91 32.01 13.73
CA LYS A 196 -2.05 31.78 15.19
C LYS A 196 -1.61 30.38 15.63
N ILE A 197 -1.22 29.51 14.68
CA ILE A 197 -0.71 28.16 14.90
C ILE A 197 0.67 27.98 14.32
#